data_25bc78b1631dcdb5b11064a7c9f923a2
#
_entry.id   25bc78b1631dcdb5b11064a7c9f923a2
#
_cell.length_a   1.000
_cell.length_b   1.000
_cell.length_c   1.000
_cell.angle_alpha   90.00
_cell.angle_beta   90.00
_cell.angle_gamma   90.00
#
_symmetry.space_group_name_H-M   'P 1'
#
loop_
_entity.id
_entity.type
_entity.pdbx_description
1 polymer ?
#
loop_
_entity_poly.entity_id
_entity_poly.type
_entity_poly.pdbx_seq_one_letter_code
_entity_poly.pdbx_strand_id
1 'polypeptide(L)'
;WGPLILGHAHPDVVKAVQLAAQNGLTFGAPTEAELDIAKLICQLVPSIEQVRLVSSGTEAGMSVIRLARGFTGRSKIIKFEGCYHGHDDSLLVKAGSGALTFGNPSSAGVPAETAGHTIVLDYNDIPGIEEAFNKWGQEIAAVIVEPVAGNMNLVAPKADFLARLRTLCTQSGSVLIFDEVMTG
;
A
#
# COMPACT_ATOMS: atom_id res chain seq x y z
N TRP A 1 -13.21 10.25 4.44
CA TRP A 1 -12.18 9.54 3.71
C TRP A 1 -12.44 8.03 3.56
N GLY A 2 -13.63 7.49 3.93
CA GLY A 2 -14.02 6.10 3.75
C GLY A 2 -13.84 5.19 4.99
N PRO A 3 -12.69 5.13 5.68
CA PRO A 3 -12.46 4.15 6.76
C PRO A 3 -13.42 4.21 7.95
N LEU A 4 -13.98 5.36 8.27
CA LEU A 4 -14.87 5.52 9.43
C LEU A 4 -16.32 5.12 9.12
N ILE A 5 -16.56 3.88 8.76
CA ILE A 5 -17.89 3.37 8.38
C ILE A 5 -18.93 3.46 9.52
N LEU A 6 -18.51 3.43 10.78
CA LEU A 6 -19.36 3.61 11.96
C LEU A 6 -19.51 5.07 12.41
N GLY A 7 -18.83 6.02 11.72
CA GLY A 7 -18.76 7.42 12.11
C GLY A 7 -17.73 7.71 13.21
N HIS A 8 -17.66 8.98 13.63
CA HIS A 8 -16.58 9.48 14.49
C HIS A 8 -16.75 9.15 15.97
N ALA A 9 -17.96 8.82 16.42
CA ALA A 9 -18.26 8.65 17.85
C ALA A 9 -19.31 7.55 18.08
N HIS A 10 -19.13 6.37 17.51
CA HIS A 10 -20.01 5.24 17.77
C HIS A 10 -20.00 4.91 19.26
N PRO A 11 -21.18 4.78 19.94
CA PRO A 11 -21.25 4.65 21.39
C PRO A 11 -20.43 3.47 21.95
N ASP A 12 -20.47 2.31 21.28
CA ASP A 12 -19.74 1.13 21.74
C ASP A 12 -18.23 1.30 21.59
N VAL A 13 -17.77 1.98 20.52
CA VAL A 13 -16.35 2.29 20.33
C VAL A 13 -15.87 3.26 21.40
N VAL A 14 -16.63 4.33 21.67
CA VAL A 14 -16.30 5.30 22.74
C VAL A 14 -16.20 4.60 24.10
N LYS A 15 -17.17 3.73 24.42
CA LYS A 15 -17.17 2.96 25.67
C LYS A 15 -15.97 2.02 25.76
N ALA A 16 -15.61 1.33 24.68
CA ALA A 16 -14.45 0.44 24.64
C ALA A 16 -13.14 1.21 24.87
N VAL A 17 -12.98 2.39 24.24
CA VAL A 17 -11.82 3.27 24.46
C VAL A 17 -11.72 3.75 25.91
N GLN A 18 -12.84 4.16 26.50
CA GLN A 18 -12.90 4.60 27.91
C GLN A 18 -12.46 3.48 28.87
N LEU A 19 -12.89 2.25 28.62
CA LEU A 19 -12.51 1.08 29.43
C LEU A 19 -11.02 0.73 29.23
N ALA A 20 -10.55 0.73 28.00
CA ALA A 20 -9.15 0.45 27.70
C ALA A 20 -8.20 1.50 28.32
N ALA A 21 -8.60 2.79 28.34
CA ALA A 21 -7.82 3.86 28.93
C ALA A 21 -7.55 3.67 30.43
N GLN A 22 -8.41 2.95 31.16
CA GLN A 22 -8.18 2.65 32.58
C GLN A 22 -7.01 1.70 32.82
N ASN A 23 -6.64 0.92 31.82
CA ASN A 23 -5.51 -0.04 31.86
C ASN A 23 -4.24 0.51 31.21
N GLY A 24 -4.27 1.73 30.69
CA GLY A 24 -3.17 2.38 29.98
C GLY A 24 -3.34 2.34 28.45
N LEU A 25 -2.69 3.29 27.76
CA LEU A 25 -2.83 3.50 26.32
C LEU A 25 -1.52 3.28 25.54
N THR A 26 -0.37 3.15 26.25
CA THR A 26 0.93 3.04 25.60
C THR A 26 1.82 2.08 26.39
N PHE A 27 2.41 1.13 25.67
CA PHE A 27 3.30 0.14 26.25
C PHE A 27 4.52 -0.06 25.35
N GLY A 28 5.69 -0.31 25.96
CA GLY A 28 6.92 -0.65 25.24
C GLY A 28 7.03 -2.13 24.85
N ALA A 29 5.93 -2.89 24.92
CA ALA A 29 5.84 -4.31 24.63
C ALA A 29 4.48 -4.63 23.99
N PRO A 30 4.35 -5.76 23.26
CA PRO A 30 3.07 -6.23 22.74
C PRO A 30 2.04 -6.44 23.86
N THR A 31 0.78 -6.13 23.55
CA THR A 31 -0.35 -6.27 24.47
C THR A 31 -1.27 -7.43 24.06
N GLU A 32 -2.10 -7.91 24.99
CA GLU A 32 -3.12 -8.92 24.68
C GLU A 32 -4.11 -8.40 23.60
N ALA A 33 -4.48 -7.13 23.67
CA ALA A 33 -5.40 -6.53 22.70
C ALA A 33 -4.81 -6.52 21.26
N GLU A 34 -3.50 -6.30 21.11
CA GLU A 34 -2.84 -6.42 19.79
C GLU A 34 -2.84 -7.87 19.28
N LEU A 35 -2.65 -8.82 20.18
CA LEU A 35 -2.70 -10.25 19.83
C LEU A 35 -4.10 -10.67 19.38
N ASP A 36 -5.12 -10.20 20.09
CA ASP A 36 -6.52 -10.54 19.80
C ASP A 36 -6.99 -9.92 18.47
N ILE A 37 -6.66 -8.66 18.21
CA ILE A 37 -6.99 -8.04 16.92
C ILE A 37 -6.22 -8.71 15.77
N ALA A 38 -4.96 -9.09 15.95
CA ALA A 38 -4.20 -9.80 14.92
C ALA A 38 -4.82 -11.16 14.59
N LYS A 39 -5.22 -11.94 15.60
CA LYS A 39 -5.94 -13.21 15.40
C LYS A 39 -7.27 -13.01 14.67
N LEU A 40 -8.04 -11.99 15.07
CA LEU A 40 -9.32 -11.68 14.45
C LEU A 40 -9.15 -11.32 12.97
N ILE A 41 -8.16 -10.51 12.62
CA ILE A 41 -7.85 -10.15 11.23
C ILE A 41 -7.52 -11.40 10.42
N CYS A 42 -6.64 -12.28 10.91
CA CYS A 42 -6.30 -13.54 10.23
C CYS A 42 -7.51 -14.48 10.08
N GLN A 43 -8.47 -14.45 11.00
CA GLN A 43 -9.69 -15.24 10.91
C GLN A 43 -10.68 -14.68 9.88
N LEU A 44 -10.80 -13.35 9.80
CA LEU A 44 -11.76 -12.69 8.89
C LEU A 44 -11.23 -12.59 7.45
N VAL A 45 -9.92 -12.53 7.27
CA VAL A 45 -9.28 -12.40 5.95
C VAL A 45 -8.34 -13.59 5.72
N PRO A 46 -8.81 -14.67 5.06
CA PRO A 46 -8.08 -15.95 4.96
C PRO A 46 -6.72 -15.86 4.26
N SER A 47 -6.46 -14.81 3.49
CA SER A 47 -5.17 -14.57 2.84
C SER A 47 -4.11 -13.95 3.75
N ILE A 48 -4.49 -13.53 4.97
CA ILE A 48 -3.58 -12.91 5.94
C ILE A 48 -3.11 -13.96 6.95
N GLU A 49 -1.82 -14.25 6.96
CA GLU A 49 -1.19 -15.19 7.90
C GLU A 49 -0.47 -14.47 9.06
N GLN A 50 -0.04 -13.23 8.85
CA GLN A 50 0.67 -12.43 9.84
C GLN A 50 0.20 -10.98 9.79
N VAL A 51 0.16 -10.34 10.96
CA VAL A 51 -0.27 -8.95 11.12
C VAL A 51 0.79 -8.16 11.88
N ARG A 52 1.08 -6.96 11.39
CA ARG A 52 1.83 -5.93 12.12
C ARG A 52 0.99 -4.67 12.19
N LEU A 53 0.76 -4.18 13.40
CA LEU A 53 0.05 -2.93 13.62
C LEU A 53 1.01 -1.74 13.53
N VAL A 54 0.52 -0.66 12.95
CA VAL A 54 1.19 0.65 12.85
C VAL A 54 0.16 1.75 13.11
N SER A 55 0.60 3.00 13.25
CA SER A 55 -0.31 4.09 13.66
C SER A 55 -0.95 4.84 12.48
N SER A 56 -0.51 4.61 11.25
CA SER A 56 -1.05 5.29 10.06
C SER A 56 -0.83 4.50 8.77
N GLY A 57 -1.60 4.83 7.72
CA GLY A 57 -1.38 4.29 6.37
C GLY A 57 -0.01 4.63 5.80
N THR A 58 0.54 5.81 6.13
CA THR A 58 1.91 6.17 5.74
C THR A 58 2.94 5.24 6.36
N GLU A 59 2.83 4.93 7.65
CA GLU A 59 3.73 3.98 8.31
C GLU A 59 3.58 2.56 7.74
N ALA A 60 2.37 2.16 7.38
CA ALA A 60 2.13 0.90 6.68
C ALA A 60 2.84 0.89 5.31
N GLY A 61 2.67 1.95 4.51
CA GLY A 61 3.34 2.13 3.23
C GLY A 61 4.86 2.05 3.32
N MET A 62 5.46 2.83 4.24
CA MET A 62 6.90 2.77 4.52
C MET A 62 7.37 1.37 4.88
N SER A 63 6.63 0.71 5.76
CA SER A 63 7.02 -0.61 6.28
C SER A 63 6.93 -1.68 5.19
N VAL A 64 5.86 -1.69 4.39
CA VAL A 64 5.66 -2.70 3.35
C VAL A 64 6.60 -2.52 2.17
N ILE A 65 6.95 -1.29 1.79
CA ILE A 65 7.97 -1.04 0.74
C ILE A 65 9.34 -1.51 1.20
N ARG A 66 9.73 -1.20 2.44
CA ARG A 66 11.00 -1.70 3.01
C ARG A 66 11.03 -3.22 3.10
N LEU A 67 9.93 -3.82 3.52
CA LEU A 67 9.79 -5.28 3.58
C LEU A 67 9.95 -5.91 2.20
N ALA A 68 9.25 -5.38 1.20
CA ALA A 68 9.31 -5.89 -0.18
C ALA A 68 10.73 -5.78 -0.78
N ARG A 69 11.40 -4.64 -0.57
CA ARG A 69 12.80 -4.46 -0.99
C ARG A 69 13.74 -5.44 -0.29
N GLY A 70 13.60 -5.62 1.03
CA GLY A 70 14.40 -6.57 1.80
C GLY A 70 14.16 -8.02 1.40
N PHE A 71 12.91 -8.40 1.16
CA PHE A 71 12.52 -9.75 0.76
C PHE A 71 13.02 -10.12 -0.64
N THR A 72 12.91 -9.20 -1.60
CA THR A 72 13.27 -9.46 -3.00
C THR A 72 14.74 -9.16 -3.33
N GLY A 73 15.44 -8.36 -2.51
CA GLY A 73 16.76 -7.81 -2.81
C GLY A 73 16.74 -6.77 -3.94
N ARG A 74 15.59 -6.22 -4.28
CA ARG A 74 15.37 -5.30 -5.41
C ARG A 74 14.98 -3.92 -4.94
N SER A 75 15.12 -2.88 -5.80
CA SER A 75 14.91 -1.48 -5.40
C SER A 75 13.68 -0.82 -6.01
N LYS A 76 13.27 -1.22 -7.22
CA LYS A 76 12.20 -0.55 -7.95
C LYS A 76 10.81 -0.93 -7.41
N ILE A 77 9.91 0.04 -7.41
CA ILE A 77 8.49 -0.18 -7.13
C ILE A 77 7.64 0.40 -8.26
N ILE A 78 6.49 -0.20 -8.51
CA ILE A 78 5.45 0.33 -9.38
C ILE A 78 4.33 0.88 -8.51
N LYS A 79 3.86 2.09 -8.82
CA LYS A 79 2.60 2.65 -8.33
C LYS A 79 1.79 3.21 -9.51
N PHE A 80 0.55 3.62 -9.25
CA PHE A 80 -0.33 4.15 -10.30
C PHE A 80 -0.60 5.64 -10.12
N GLU A 81 -0.67 6.37 -11.24
CA GLU A 81 -1.01 7.79 -11.26
C GLU A 81 -2.40 7.98 -10.64
N GLY A 82 -2.56 9.00 -9.82
CA GLY A 82 -3.78 9.29 -9.08
C GLY A 82 -3.99 8.49 -7.79
N CYS A 83 -3.33 7.35 -7.60
CA CYS A 83 -3.35 6.61 -6.33
C CYS A 83 -2.48 7.30 -5.27
N TYR A 84 -2.96 7.27 -4.02
CA TYR A 84 -2.26 7.85 -2.87
C TYR A 84 -1.99 6.78 -1.80
N HIS A 85 -0.75 6.67 -1.39
CA HIS A 85 -0.28 5.63 -0.46
C HIS A 85 0.48 6.22 0.74
N GLY A 86 0.08 7.40 1.21
CA GLY A 86 0.77 8.12 2.26
C GLY A 86 1.90 9.01 1.73
N HIS A 87 2.71 9.57 2.64
CA HIS A 87 3.71 10.59 2.31
C HIS A 87 5.16 10.12 2.50
N ASP A 88 5.42 8.82 2.35
CA ASP A 88 6.80 8.31 2.19
C ASP A 88 7.40 8.83 0.89
N ASP A 89 8.68 9.22 0.92
CA ASP A 89 9.38 9.81 -0.23
C ASP A 89 9.31 8.91 -1.49
N SER A 90 9.37 7.59 -1.32
CA SER A 90 9.24 6.65 -2.45
C SER A 90 7.85 6.65 -3.08
N LEU A 91 6.83 7.17 -2.39
CA LEU A 91 5.43 7.17 -2.82
C LEU A 91 4.96 8.57 -3.27
N LEU A 92 5.69 9.64 -2.90
CA LEU A 92 5.46 11.01 -3.35
C LEU A 92 6.09 11.26 -4.72
N VAL A 93 5.67 10.47 -5.68
CA VAL A 93 6.20 10.45 -7.04
C VAL A 93 5.04 10.48 -8.03
N LYS A 94 5.18 11.29 -9.09
CA LYS A 94 4.23 11.40 -10.21
C LYS A 94 4.86 10.91 -11.51
N ALA A 95 4.03 10.63 -12.52
CA ALA A 95 4.50 10.22 -13.83
C ALA A 95 5.52 11.21 -14.42
N GLY A 96 6.52 10.66 -15.12
CA GLY A 96 7.45 11.45 -15.92
C GLY A 96 6.82 11.92 -17.24
N SER A 97 7.59 12.65 -18.04
CA SER A 97 7.11 13.25 -19.30
C SER A 97 6.97 12.27 -20.48
N GLY A 98 7.14 10.98 -20.28
CA GLY A 98 6.99 9.96 -21.33
C GLY A 98 6.55 8.61 -20.76
N ALA A 99 6.02 7.76 -21.63
CA ALA A 99 5.69 6.38 -21.26
C ALA A 99 6.94 5.67 -20.70
N LEU A 100 6.78 4.96 -19.60
CA LEU A 100 7.86 4.21 -18.94
C LEU A 100 9.09 5.06 -18.52
N THR A 101 8.88 6.31 -18.15
CA THR A 101 9.93 7.11 -17.51
C THR A 101 9.90 6.92 -16.00
N PHE A 102 11.07 7.02 -15.35
CA PHE A 102 11.11 7.09 -13.89
C PHE A 102 10.31 8.31 -13.41
N GLY A 103 9.64 8.14 -12.28
CA GLY A 103 8.82 9.20 -11.72
C GLY A 103 9.61 10.43 -11.31
N ASN A 104 8.95 11.57 -11.37
CA ASN A 104 9.47 12.81 -10.83
C ASN A 104 8.90 13.04 -9.42
N PRO A 105 9.67 13.68 -8.52
CA PRO A 105 9.11 14.08 -7.23
C PRO A 105 7.80 14.86 -7.38
N SER A 106 6.77 14.47 -6.63
CA SER A 106 5.51 15.22 -6.56
C SER A 106 5.50 16.24 -5.41
N SER A 107 6.52 16.21 -4.56
CA SER A 107 6.73 17.12 -3.44
C SER A 107 8.14 17.69 -3.47
N ALA A 108 8.27 18.97 -3.14
CA ALA A 108 9.53 19.73 -3.26
C ALA A 108 10.68 19.21 -2.39
N GLY A 109 10.39 18.47 -1.34
CA GLY A 109 11.39 17.92 -0.43
C GLY A 109 11.89 16.51 -0.77
N VAL A 110 11.33 15.86 -1.78
CA VAL A 110 11.71 14.48 -2.16
C VAL A 110 12.95 14.50 -3.05
N PRO A 111 14.04 13.79 -2.67
CA PRO A 111 15.23 13.69 -3.50
C PRO A 111 14.94 12.96 -4.83
N ALA A 112 15.55 13.43 -5.91
CA ALA A 112 15.37 12.83 -7.23
C ALA A 112 15.83 11.36 -7.29
N GLU A 113 16.89 11.04 -6.56
CA GLU A 113 17.43 9.68 -6.45
C GLU A 113 16.41 8.72 -5.82
N THR A 114 15.66 9.16 -4.81
CA THR A 114 14.59 8.36 -4.18
C THR A 114 13.43 8.16 -5.15
N ALA A 115 12.98 9.23 -5.81
CA ALA A 115 11.92 9.18 -6.83
C ALA A 115 12.31 8.30 -8.03
N GLY A 116 13.60 8.25 -8.39
CA GLY A 116 14.14 7.45 -9.49
C GLY A 116 13.98 5.93 -9.32
N HIS A 117 13.62 5.44 -8.15
CA HIS A 117 13.28 4.02 -7.92
C HIS A 117 11.79 3.71 -8.06
N THR A 118 10.95 4.71 -8.35
CA THR A 118 9.50 4.54 -8.47
C THR A 118 9.06 4.73 -9.92
N ILE A 119 8.44 3.69 -10.47
CA ILE A 119 7.81 3.69 -11.78
C ILE A 119 6.34 4.03 -11.58
N VAL A 120 5.86 5.06 -12.26
CA VAL A 120 4.45 5.47 -12.19
C VAL A 120 3.78 5.15 -13.52
N LEU A 121 2.71 4.35 -13.47
CA LEU A 121 1.95 3.89 -14.62
C LEU A 121 0.50 4.37 -14.52
N ASP A 122 -0.22 4.38 -15.64
CA ASP A 122 -1.65 4.67 -15.63
C ASP A 122 -2.44 3.52 -15.00
N TYR A 123 -3.43 3.87 -14.20
CA TYR A 123 -4.34 2.88 -13.61
C TYR A 123 -5.21 2.25 -14.71
N ASN A 124 -5.39 0.92 -14.67
CA ASN A 124 -6.10 0.17 -15.71
C ASN A 124 -5.39 0.05 -17.08
N ASP A 125 -4.11 0.40 -17.18
CA ASP A 125 -3.30 0.22 -18.40
C ASP A 125 -2.50 -1.10 -18.35
N ILE A 126 -3.13 -2.19 -18.76
CA ILE A 126 -2.48 -3.52 -18.80
C ILE A 126 -1.25 -3.53 -19.74
N PRO A 127 -1.31 -2.99 -20.96
CA PRO A 127 -0.14 -2.94 -21.84
C PRO A 127 1.07 -2.22 -21.23
N GLY A 128 0.86 -1.07 -20.58
CA GLY A 128 1.94 -0.34 -19.92
C GLY A 128 2.58 -1.11 -18.76
N ILE A 129 1.76 -1.88 -18.01
CA ILE A 129 2.26 -2.75 -16.94
C ILE A 129 3.10 -3.89 -17.54
N GLU A 130 2.65 -4.55 -18.59
CA GLU A 130 3.38 -5.62 -19.26
C GLU A 130 4.72 -5.13 -19.80
N GLU A 131 4.74 -3.97 -20.43
CA GLU A 131 5.98 -3.34 -20.91
C GLU A 131 6.94 -3.03 -19.76
N ALA A 132 6.45 -2.51 -18.62
CA ALA A 132 7.27 -2.26 -17.45
C ALA A 132 7.89 -3.55 -16.90
N PHE A 133 7.14 -4.64 -16.80
CA PHE A 133 7.66 -5.93 -16.36
C PHE A 133 8.65 -6.55 -17.37
N ASN A 134 8.42 -6.41 -18.67
CA ASN A 134 9.36 -6.86 -19.70
C ASN A 134 10.70 -6.12 -19.59
N LYS A 135 10.65 -4.83 -19.27
CA LYS A 135 11.86 -3.99 -19.19
C LYS A 135 12.61 -4.13 -17.86
N TRP A 136 11.89 -4.18 -16.73
CA TRP A 136 12.49 -4.11 -15.40
C TRP A 136 12.06 -5.22 -14.44
N GLY A 137 11.40 -6.28 -14.89
CA GLY A 137 10.81 -7.29 -14.02
C GLY A 137 11.76 -7.88 -12.98
N GLN A 138 13.06 -7.99 -13.33
CA GLN A 138 14.09 -8.48 -12.41
C GLN A 138 14.57 -7.43 -11.39
N GLU A 139 14.15 -6.18 -11.53
CA GLU A 139 14.51 -5.07 -10.62
C GLU A 139 13.33 -4.60 -9.78
N ILE A 140 12.09 -5.02 -10.13
CA ILE A 140 10.86 -4.64 -9.43
C ILE A 140 10.74 -5.44 -8.14
N ALA A 141 10.79 -4.73 -7.00
CA ALA A 141 10.55 -5.29 -5.68
C ALA A 141 9.05 -5.49 -5.43
N ALA A 142 8.24 -4.50 -5.80
CA ALA A 142 6.81 -4.52 -5.54
C ALA A 142 5.99 -3.71 -6.54
N VAL A 143 4.71 -4.07 -6.63
CA VAL A 143 3.64 -3.23 -7.18
C VAL A 143 2.71 -2.87 -6.02
N ILE A 144 2.43 -1.57 -5.82
CA ILE A 144 1.44 -1.09 -4.87
C ILE A 144 0.24 -0.50 -5.61
N VAL A 145 -0.97 -0.89 -5.22
CA VAL A 145 -2.20 -0.50 -5.89
C VAL A 145 -3.36 -0.38 -4.90
N GLU A 146 -4.21 0.63 -5.07
CA GLU A 146 -5.54 0.65 -4.45
C GLU A 146 -6.45 -0.30 -5.26
N PRO A 147 -7.06 -1.36 -4.67
CA PRO A 147 -7.94 -2.27 -5.42
C PRO A 147 -9.13 -1.57 -6.07
N VAL A 148 -9.65 -0.54 -5.42
CA VAL A 148 -10.53 0.47 -5.99
C VAL A 148 -9.91 1.82 -5.65
N ALA A 149 -9.50 2.57 -6.66
CA ALA A 149 -8.77 3.81 -6.45
C ALA A 149 -9.71 4.92 -5.94
N GLY A 150 -9.66 5.19 -4.64
CA GLY A 150 -10.52 6.18 -3.99
C GLY A 150 -10.09 7.62 -4.25
N ASN A 151 -8.79 7.90 -4.21
CA ASN A 151 -8.26 9.27 -4.27
C ASN A 151 -8.38 9.95 -5.63
N MET A 152 -8.61 9.21 -6.71
CA MET A 152 -8.86 9.74 -8.06
C MET A 152 -10.37 9.76 -8.43
N ASN A 153 -11.24 9.94 -7.44
CA ASN A 153 -12.70 10.01 -7.62
C ASN A 153 -13.36 8.65 -7.88
N LEU A 154 -12.96 7.63 -7.13
CA LEU A 154 -13.55 6.28 -7.11
C LEU A 154 -13.50 5.58 -8.47
N VAL A 155 -12.31 5.23 -8.90
CA VAL A 155 -12.09 4.48 -10.15
C VAL A 155 -12.00 2.99 -9.84
N ALA A 156 -12.92 2.21 -10.38
CA ALA A 156 -12.90 0.76 -10.28
C ALA A 156 -11.83 0.14 -11.20
N PRO A 157 -11.26 -1.01 -10.81
CA PRO A 157 -10.40 -1.75 -11.72
C PRO A 157 -11.22 -2.31 -12.88
N LYS A 158 -10.67 -2.25 -14.10
CA LYS A 158 -11.22 -2.96 -15.25
C LYS A 158 -11.09 -4.48 -15.04
N ALA A 159 -11.89 -5.25 -15.79
CA ALA A 159 -11.76 -6.68 -15.81
C ALA A 159 -10.30 -7.09 -16.07
N ASP A 160 -9.86 -8.13 -15.36
CA ASP A 160 -8.51 -8.72 -15.47
C ASP A 160 -7.34 -7.85 -14.99
N PHE A 161 -7.52 -6.57 -14.66
CA PHE A 161 -6.42 -5.69 -14.24
C PHE A 161 -5.69 -6.22 -12.99
N LEU A 162 -6.41 -6.48 -11.90
CA LEU A 162 -5.80 -6.98 -10.66
C LEU A 162 -5.28 -8.41 -10.83
N ALA A 163 -5.98 -9.25 -11.59
CA ALA A 163 -5.53 -10.62 -11.89
C ALA A 163 -4.23 -10.60 -12.72
N ARG A 164 -4.10 -9.66 -13.66
CA ARG A 164 -2.87 -9.49 -14.43
C ARG A 164 -1.70 -9.02 -13.58
N LEU A 165 -1.92 -8.07 -12.66
CA LEU A 165 -0.91 -7.67 -11.68
C LEU A 165 -0.43 -8.87 -10.86
N ARG A 166 -1.36 -9.68 -10.34
CA ARG A 166 -1.01 -10.90 -9.59
C ARG A 166 -0.15 -11.84 -10.41
N THR A 167 -0.55 -12.08 -11.65
CA THR A 167 0.18 -12.99 -12.56
C THR A 167 1.62 -12.50 -12.80
N LEU A 168 1.79 -11.23 -13.16
CA LEU A 168 3.11 -10.64 -13.44
C LEU A 168 4.01 -10.62 -12.20
N CYS A 169 3.46 -10.26 -11.04
CA CYS A 169 4.20 -10.29 -9.77
C CYS A 169 4.65 -11.71 -9.43
N THR A 170 3.79 -12.71 -9.63
CA THR A 170 4.14 -14.12 -9.37
C THR A 170 5.25 -14.61 -10.31
N GLN A 171 5.16 -14.30 -11.59
CA GLN A 171 6.15 -14.70 -12.59
C GLN A 171 7.52 -14.06 -12.38
N SER A 172 7.55 -12.80 -11.95
CA SER A 172 8.79 -12.06 -11.71
C SER A 172 9.36 -12.26 -10.29
N GLY A 173 8.58 -12.80 -9.35
CA GLY A 173 8.95 -12.86 -7.94
C GLY A 173 8.86 -11.50 -7.22
N SER A 174 8.07 -10.56 -7.74
CA SER A 174 7.77 -9.28 -7.10
C SER A 174 6.62 -9.42 -6.11
N VAL A 175 6.58 -8.54 -5.12
CA VAL A 175 5.48 -8.48 -4.14
C VAL A 175 4.31 -7.66 -4.69
N LEU A 176 3.09 -8.17 -4.60
CA LEU A 176 1.88 -7.38 -4.87
C LEU A 176 1.30 -6.87 -3.56
N ILE A 177 1.14 -5.55 -3.46
CA ILE A 177 0.65 -4.86 -2.28
C ILE A 177 -0.71 -4.23 -2.61
N PHE A 178 -1.75 -4.63 -1.88
CA PHE A 178 -3.04 -3.96 -1.91
C PHE A 178 -3.11 -2.92 -0.80
N ASP A 179 -3.26 -1.66 -1.17
CA ASP A 179 -3.58 -0.59 -0.24
C ASP A 179 -5.10 -0.52 -0.08
N GLU A 180 -5.57 -1.07 1.01
CA GLU A 180 -7.00 -1.13 1.35
C GLU A 180 -7.38 -0.16 2.49
N VAL A 181 -6.60 0.88 2.70
CA VAL A 181 -6.90 1.92 3.72
C VAL A 181 -8.31 2.49 3.54
N MET A 182 -8.82 2.56 2.31
CA MET A 182 -10.18 3.05 2.04
C MET A 182 -11.22 1.94 1.86
N THR A 183 -10.83 0.75 1.46
CA THR A 183 -11.74 -0.31 1.01
C THR A 183 -11.77 -1.53 1.92
N GLY A 184 -10.80 -1.67 2.81
CA GLY A 184 -10.65 -2.81 3.71
C GLY A 184 -11.57 -2.83 4.93
#